data_019806166463c5a0bd6917a1dcb3400c
#
_entry.id   019806166463c5a0bd6917a1dcb3400c
#
_cell.length_a   1.000
_cell.length_b   1.000
_cell.length_c   1.000
_cell.angle_alpha   90.00
_cell.angle_beta   90.00
_cell.angle_gamma   90.00
#
_symmetry.space_group_name_H-M   'P 1'
#
loop_
_entity.id
_entity.type
_entity.pdbx_description
1 polymer ?
#
loop_
_entity_poly.entity_id
_entity_poly.type
_entity_poly.pdbx_seq_one_letter_code
_entity_poly.pdbx_strand_id
1 'polypeptide(L)'
;MAGGPTTPELVAAVSNAGGLGMLAAGYYSPKQIEADVLAVLKLTDKPFGVNLFSPTEPGENPEDAEALLLKYREALAPVGEKFGVDLLKYELDIPDYYQANVDWLVENPVPVVTFTFGCPTVETIQRLQSVGTCVGVTVTKVADAELSASRGVNFLAVQGPDAGGHQSTFRVQDDVNELPLDELVPAIQEICALPLVVGGGVCVAEDVRHLLDLGAVAVQVGSLLLLCEEAGTNEVYRKALLNPEYSATRITRAFTGRPARALVNDFVREFDEIAPAVYPHLHYLTAPLRTAAKDAGEGAYINLWSATNTESATQTKIE
;
A
#
# COMPACT_ATOMS: atom_id res chain seq x y z
N MET A 1 -4.11 -2.45 -3.46
CA MET A 1 -4.57 -1.63 -2.30
C MET A 1 -4.88 -2.57 -1.14
N ALA A 2 -3.90 -2.76 -0.25
CA ALA A 2 -4.03 -3.67 0.90
C ALA A 2 -5.12 -3.22 1.88
N GLY A 3 -5.65 -4.17 2.66
CA GLY A 3 -6.66 -3.90 3.68
C GLY A 3 -8.11 -3.93 3.19
N GLY A 4 -8.38 -4.58 2.04
CA GLY A 4 -9.72 -4.90 1.57
C GLY A 4 -10.12 -4.37 0.19
N PRO A 5 -9.69 -3.17 -0.27
CA PRO A 5 -10.15 -2.68 -1.57
C PRO A 5 -9.76 -3.55 -2.77
N THR A 6 -8.58 -4.20 -2.73
CA THR A 6 -8.21 -5.13 -3.80
C THR A 6 -8.83 -6.50 -3.55
N THR A 7 -9.65 -6.95 -4.49
CA THR A 7 -10.29 -8.26 -4.53
C THR A 7 -9.78 -9.05 -5.74
N PRO A 8 -9.94 -10.37 -5.77
CA PRO A 8 -9.69 -11.16 -6.99
C PRO A 8 -10.49 -10.67 -8.20
N GLU A 9 -11.73 -10.20 -8.00
CA GLU A 9 -12.59 -9.63 -9.04
C GLU A 9 -12.00 -8.36 -9.64
N LEU A 10 -11.50 -7.44 -8.79
CA LEU A 10 -10.84 -6.22 -9.26
C LEU A 10 -9.57 -6.54 -10.04
N VAL A 11 -8.75 -7.48 -9.54
CA VAL A 11 -7.52 -7.91 -10.22
C VAL A 11 -7.83 -8.50 -11.59
N ALA A 12 -8.81 -9.39 -11.67
CA ALA A 12 -9.21 -10.01 -12.92
C ALA A 12 -9.82 -8.99 -13.91
N ALA A 13 -10.65 -8.05 -13.43
CA ALA A 13 -11.25 -7.02 -14.27
C ALA A 13 -10.17 -6.12 -14.91
N VAL A 14 -9.18 -5.66 -14.12
CA VAL A 14 -8.05 -4.87 -14.63
C VAL A 14 -7.25 -5.66 -15.67
N SER A 15 -6.96 -6.94 -15.40
CA SER A 15 -6.21 -7.78 -16.34
C SER A 15 -7.00 -8.05 -17.62
N ASN A 16 -8.30 -8.29 -17.54
CA ASN A 16 -9.18 -8.50 -18.71
C ASN A 16 -9.33 -7.22 -19.56
N ALA A 17 -9.28 -6.05 -18.94
CA ALA A 17 -9.27 -4.76 -19.63
C ALA A 17 -7.92 -4.40 -20.30
N GLY A 18 -6.93 -5.31 -20.26
CA GLY A 18 -5.61 -5.13 -20.88
C GLY A 18 -4.56 -4.47 -19.99
N GLY A 19 -4.86 -4.27 -18.72
CA GLY A 19 -3.91 -3.84 -17.70
C GLY A 19 -3.18 -4.99 -17.02
N LEU A 20 -2.54 -4.71 -15.88
CA LEU A 20 -1.95 -5.69 -14.98
C LEU A 20 -2.58 -5.54 -13.60
N GLY A 21 -3.53 -6.41 -13.25
CA GLY A 21 -4.12 -6.45 -11.91
C GLY A 21 -3.10 -6.95 -10.88
N MET A 22 -3.11 -6.34 -9.67
CA MET A 22 -2.14 -6.67 -8.61
C MET A 22 -2.87 -7.04 -7.32
N LEU A 23 -2.74 -8.31 -6.87
CA LEU A 23 -3.17 -8.72 -5.53
C LEU A 23 -2.30 -8.03 -4.47
N ALA A 24 -2.93 -7.56 -3.40
CA ALA A 24 -2.27 -6.82 -2.34
C ALA A 24 -2.09 -7.70 -1.09
N ALA A 25 -1.05 -8.54 -1.10
CA ALA A 25 -0.83 -9.62 -0.14
C ALA A 25 0.12 -9.26 1.02
N GLY A 26 0.40 -7.97 1.25
CA GLY A 26 1.37 -7.54 2.26
C GLY A 26 1.08 -7.99 3.71
N TYR A 27 -0.18 -8.28 4.04
CA TYR A 27 -0.59 -8.79 5.37
C TYR A 27 -1.07 -10.24 5.34
N TYR A 28 -0.97 -10.92 4.19
CA TYR A 28 -1.57 -12.24 3.99
C TYR A 28 -0.64 -13.37 4.44
N SER A 29 -1.24 -14.43 4.96
CA SER A 29 -0.60 -15.72 5.09
C SER A 29 -0.50 -16.40 3.72
N PRO A 30 0.37 -17.43 3.53
CA PRO A 30 0.44 -18.19 2.29
C PRO A 30 -0.91 -18.78 1.87
N LYS A 31 -1.72 -19.23 2.82
CA LYS A 31 -3.05 -19.77 2.57
C LYS A 31 -4.02 -18.73 2.00
N GLN A 32 -3.91 -17.46 2.43
CA GLN A 32 -4.73 -16.38 1.87
C GLN A 32 -4.27 -16.01 0.47
N ILE A 33 -2.94 -15.99 0.22
CA ILE A 33 -2.39 -15.78 -1.13
C ILE A 33 -2.87 -16.88 -2.06
N GLU A 34 -2.78 -18.15 -1.66
CA GLU A 34 -3.28 -19.29 -2.43
C GLU A 34 -4.75 -19.14 -2.80
N ALA A 35 -5.60 -18.80 -1.81
CA ALA A 35 -7.03 -18.64 -2.04
C ALA A 35 -7.33 -17.55 -3.08
N ASP A 36 -6.68 -16.39 -2.97
CA ASP A 36 -6.90 -15.26 -3.88
C ASP A 36 -6.30 -15.52 -5.27
N VAL A 37 -5.11 -16.11 -5.36
CA VAL A 37 -4.51 -16.50 -6.64
C VAL A 37 -5.41 -17.50 -7.37
N LEU A 38 -5.91 -18.53 -6.68
CA LEU A 38 -6.84 -19.50 -7.27
C LEU A 38 -8.18 -18.87 -7.68
N ALA A 39 -8.63 -17.82 -6.95
CA ALA A 39 -9.84 -17.09 -7.32
C ALA A 39 -9.59 -16.24 -8.59
N VAL A 40 -8.46 -15.55 -8.70
CA VAL A 40 -8.10 -14.79 -9.92
C VAL A 40 -7.99 -15.70 -11.13
N LEU A 41 -7.33 -16.87 -11.01
CA LEU A 41 -7.16 -17.83 -12.11
C LEU A 41 -8.50 -18.44 -12.61
N LYS A 42 -9.57 -18.38 -11.82
CA LYS A 42 -10.92 -18.74 -12.29
C LYS A 42 -11.62 -17.63 -13.07
N LEU A 43 -11.19 -16.40 -12.91
CA LEU A 43 -11.84 -15.21 -13.48
C LEU A 43 -11.12 -14.67 -14.71
N THR A 44 -9.82 -15.00 -14.89
CA THR A 44 -9.02 -14.54 -16.03
C THR A 44 -7.90 -15.52 -16.39
N ASP A 45 -7.55 -15.54 -17.68
CA ASP A 45 -6.36 -16.19 -18.23
C ASP A 45 -5.22 -15.18 -18.48
N LYS A 46 -5.45 -13.89 -18.16
CA LYS A 46 -4.51 -12.80 -18.37
C LYS A 46 -3.48 -12.72 -17.26
N PRO A 47 -2.30 -12.15 -17.53
CA PRO A 47 -1.29 -11.97 -16.49
C PRO A 47 -1.78 -11.04 -15.37
N PHE A 48 -1.38 -11.37 -14.15
CA PHE A 48 -1.58 -10.56 -12.95
C PHE A 48 -0.35 -10.67 -12.05
N GLY A 49 -0.30 -9.89 -10.99
CA GLY A 49 0.80 -9.93 -10.04
C GLY A 49 0.36 -9.97 -8.59
N VAL A 50 1.34 -10.18 -7.73
CA VAL A 50 1.19 -10.18 -6.26
C VAL A 50 2.15 -9.16 -5.66
N ASN A 51 1.65 -8.28 -4.79
CA ASN A 51 2.47 -7.35 -4.02
C ASN A 51 2.66 -7.88 -2.59
N LEU A 52 3.92 -7.94 -2.16
CA LEU A 52 4.32 -8.26 -0.79
C LEU A 52 4.88 -7.01 -0.09
N PHE A 53 4.91 -7.04 1.23
CA PHE A 53 5.68 -6.09 2.02
C PHE A 53 7.03 -6.70 2.38
N SER A 54 8.10 -5.93 2.16
CA SER A 54 9.41 -6.29 2.69
C SER A 54 9.39 -6.24 4.22
N PRO A 55 10.10 -7.13 4.90
CA PRO A 55 10.16 -7.09 6.37
C PRO A 55 10.81 -5.79 6.84
N THR A 56 10.38 -5.34 8.03
CA THR A 56 11.08 -4.28 8.74
C THR A 56 12.38 -4.85 9.28
N GLU A 57 13.50 -4.24 8.93
CA GLU A 57 14.82 -4.71 9.38
C GLU A 57 15.01 -4.49 10.90
N PRO A 58 15.77 -5.35 11.57
CA PRO A 58 16.11 -5.15 12.99
C PRO A 58 16.72 -3.76 13.23
N GLY A 59 16.21 -3.03 14.22
CA GLY A 59 16.68 -1.69 14.60
C GLY A 59 16.08 -0.54 13.77
N GLU A 60 15.13 -0.79 12.87
CA GLU A 60 14.40 0.28 12.18
C GLU A 60 13.40 1.01 13.09
N ASN A 61 12.82 0.32 14.07
CA ASN A 61 11.99 0.98 15.09
C ASN A 61 12.88 1.68 16.13
N PRO A 62 12.42 2.79 16.72
CA PRO A 62 13.18 3.48 17.77
C PRO A 62 13.47 2.57 18.98
N GLU A 63 14.57 2.83 19.68
CA GLU A 63 14.95 2.05 20.89
C GLU A 63 13.88 2.11 21.99
N ASP A 64 13.11 3.20 22.06
CA ASP A 64 12.02 3.42 23.01
C ASP A 64 10.63 3.08 22.44
N ALA A 65 10.57 2.28 21.36
CA ALA A 65 9.33 1.93 20.65
C ALA A 65 8.22 1.43 21.59
N GLU A 66 8.53 0.62 22.59
CA GLU A 66 7.54 0.12 23.55
C GLU A 66 6.93 1.26 24.38
N ALA A 67 7.77 2.20 24.86
CA ALA A 67 7.31 3.35 25.62
C ALA A 67 6.45 4.30 24.77
N LEU A 68 6.84 4.51 23.51
CA LEU A 68 6.09 5.31 22.55
C LEU A 68 4.72 4.67 22.23
N LEU A 69 4.70 3.35 22.02
CA LEU A 69 3.45 2.62 21.81
C LEU A 69 2.53 2.65 23.02
N LEU A 70 3.09 2.55 24.24
CA LEU A 70 2.28 2.65 25.46
C LEU A 70 1.60 4.02 25.57
N LYS A 71 2.35 5.11 25.38
CA LYS A 71 1.80 6.47 25.38
C LYS A 71 0.70 6.64 24.36
N TYR A 72 0.92 6.13 23.16
CA TYR A 72 -0.07 6.22 22.08
C TYR A 72 -1.31 5.38 22.39
N ARG A 73 -1.15 4.20 22.95
CA ARG A 73 -2.21 3.31 23.46
C ARG A 73 -3.07 4.01 24.52
N GLU A 74 -2.44 4.70 25.47
CA GLU A 74 -3.11 5.48 26.50
C GLU A 74 -3.92 6.64 25.90
N ALA A 75 -3.36 7.34 24.91
CA ALA A 75 -4.05 8.41 24.21
C ALA A 75 -5.27 7.90 23.41
N LEU A 76 -5.20 6.69 22.84
CA LEU A 76 -6.28 6.06 22.07
C LEU A 76 -7.36 5.43 22.97
N ALA A 77 -7.08 5.17 24.26
CA ALA A 77 -7.97 4.42 25.14
C ALA A 77 -9.41 5.00 25.21
N PRO A 78 -9.64 6.32 25.30
CA PRO A 78 -11.00 6.90 25.32
C PRO A 78 -11.78 6.58 24.03
N VAL A 79 -11.11 6.60 22.87
CA VAL A 79 -11.75 6.25 21.59
C VAL A 79 -12.01 4.74 21.54
N GLY A 80 -11.07 3.92 22.06
CA GLY A 80 -11.28 2.48 22.22
C GLY A 80 -12.53 2.17 23.03
N GLU A 81 -12.71 2.81 24.19
CA GLU A 81 -13.88 2.64 25.03
C GLU A 81 -15.18 3.02 24.31
N LYS A 82 -15.18 4.10 23.51
CA LYS A 82 -16.34 4.51 22.69
C LYS A 82 -16.82 3.37 21.79
N PHE A 83 -15.91 2.55 21.27
CA PHE A 83 -16.21 1.43 20.36
C PHE A 83 -16.16 0.06 21.05
N GLY A 84 -16.04 0.01 22.37
CA GLY A 84 -16.01 -1.25 23.14
C GLY A 84 -14.69 -2.03 22.99
N VAL A 85 -13.59 -1.37 22.63
CA VAL A 85 -12.26 -1.97 22.49
C VAL A 85 -11.35 -1.54 23.64
N ASP A 86 -10.96 -2.48 24.49
CA ASP A 86 -9.99 -2.24 25.58
C ASP A 86 -8.55 -2.30 25.01
N LEU A 87 -8.08 -1.18 24.50
CA LEU A 87 -6.73 -1.10 23.94
C LEU A 87 -5.64 -1.28 24.97
N LEU A 88 -5.88 -0.98 26.25
CA LEU A 88 -4.88 -1.11 27.31
C LEU A 88 -4.58 -2.58 27.61
N LYS A 89 -5.54 -3.47 27.43
CA LYS A 89 -5.38 -4.91 27.61
C LYS A 89 -5.16 -5.68 26.31
N TYR A 90 -5.23 -5.01 25.17
CA TYR A 90 -5.07 -5.67 23.88
C TYR A 90 -3.62 -6.19 23.71
N GLU A 91 -3.49 -7.49 23.53
CA GLU A 91 -2.19 -8.13 23.23
C GLU A 91 -1.93 -8.06 21.73
N LEU A 92 -0.72 -7.64 21.37
CA LEU A 92 -0.31 -7.55 19.97
C LEU A 92 0.12 -8.93 19.46
N ASP A 93 -0.57 -9.42 18.46
CA ASP A 93 -0.14 -10.57 17.66
C ASP A 93 0.32 -10.04 16.28
N ILE A 94 1.62 -10.17 16.03
CA ILE A 94 2.26 -9.65 14.80
C ILE A 94 2.79 -10.86 14.01
N PRO A 95 2.01 -11.35 13.04
CA PRO A 95 2.46 -12.47 12.24
C PRO A 95 3.61 -12.08 11.30
N ASP A 96 4.59 -12.96 11.14
CA ASP A 96 5.62 -12.88 10.11
C ASP A 96 5.39 -14.00 9.09
N TYR A 97 4.87 -13.64 7.95
CA TYR A 97 4.63 -14.56 6.85
C TYR A 97 5.57 -14.33 5.65
N TYR A 98 6.52 -13.37 5.75
CA TYR A 98 7.30 -12.95 4.60
C TYR A 98 8.01 -14.11 3.90
N GLN A 99 8.84 -14.87 4.65
CA GLN A 99 9.59 -15.96 4.06
C GLN A 99 8.68 -17.06 3.52
N ALA A 100 7.63 -17.43 4.26
CA ALA A 100 6.66 -18.43 3.83
C ALA A 100 5.89 -18.01 2.57
N ASN A 101 5.59 -16.71 2.42
CA ASN A 101 4.97 -16.17 1.22
C ASN A 101 5.89 -16.20 0.01
N VAL A 102 7.18 -15.87 0.20
CA VAL A 102 8.20 -16.00 -0.86
C VAL A 102 8.34 -17.46 -1.29
N ASP A 103 8.43 -18.38 -0.35
CA ASP A 103 8.57 -19.82 -0.62
C ASP A 103 7.37 -20.34 -1.41
N TRP A 104 6.15 -19.96 -1.00
CA TRP A 104 4.92 -20.30 -1.71
C TRP A 104 4.91 -19.78 -3.16
N LEU A 105 5.32 -18.51 -3.37
CA LEU A 105 5.38 -17.90 -4.71
C LEU A 105 6.49 -18.50 -5.61
N VAL A 106 7.54 -19.04 -5.03
CA VAL A 106 8.55 -19.81 -5.79
C VAL A 106 7.99 -21.16 -6.23
N GLU A 107 7.21 -21.83 -5.37
CA GLU A 107 6.55 -23.11 -5.68
C GLU A 107 5.34 -22.94 -6.61
N ASN A 108 4.65 -21.79 -6.54
CA ASN A 108 3.45 -21.44 -7.30
C ASN A 108 3.65 -20.12 -8.03
N PRO A 109 4.45 -20.06 -9.10
CA PRO A 109 4.89 -18.82 -9.71
C PRO A 109 3.74 -18.06 -10.35
N VAL A 110 3.72 -16.75 -10.11
CA VAL A 110 2.86 -15.77 -10.78
C VAL A 110 3.72 -14.90 -11.72
N PRO A 111 3.12 -14.29 -12.77
CA PRO A 111 3.89 -13.50 -13.74
C PRO A 111 4.72 -12.38 -13.13
N VAL A 112 4.17 -11.67 -12.11
CA VAL A 112 4.81 -10.50 -11.50
C VAL A 112 4.70 -10.56 -9.98
N VAL A 113 5.80 -10.29 -9.28
CA VAL A 113 5.83 -10.04 -7.84
C VAL A 113 6.47 -8.68 -7.58
N THR A 114 5.80 -7.84 -6.79
CA THR A 114 6.35 -6.56 -6.36
C THR A 114 6.52 -6.48 -4.85
N PHE A 115 7.46 -5.64 -4.43
CA PHE A 115 7.73 -5.41 -3.03
C PHE A 115 7.52 -3.94 -2.67
N THR A 116 6.97 -3.71 -1.49
CA THR A 116 6.74 -2.39 -0.89
C THR A 116 7.43 -2.32 0.47
N PHE A 117 7.89 -1.14 0.90
CA PHE A 117 8.60 -0.88 2.16
C PHE A 117 10.03 -1.39 2.23
N GLY A 118 10.67 -1.66 1.10
CA GLY A 118 12.04 -2.10 1.03
C GLY A 118 12.32 -2.90 -0.23
N CYS A 119 13.58 -3.18 -0.45
CA CYS A 119 14.03 -4.06 -1.54
C CYS A 119 14.44 -5.42 -0.96
N PRO A 120 13.89 -6.53 -1.45
CA PRO A 120 14.27 -7.87 -0.98
C PRO A 120 15.75 -8.15 -1.24
N THR A 121 16.26 -9.19 -0.60
CA THR A 121 17.65 -9.63 -0.80
C THR A 121 17.87 -10.12 -2.24
N VAL A 122 19.10 -10.08 -2.71
CA VAL A 122 19.50 -10.62 -4.03
C VAL A 122 19.08 -12.09 -4.17
N GLU A 123 19.20 -12.87 -3.11
CA GLU A 123 18.78 -14.28 -3.10
C GLU A 123 17.27 -14.42 -3.35
N THR A 124 16.43 -13.64 -2.65
CA THR A 124 14.99 -13.65 -2.85
C THR A 124 14.60 -13.26 -4.28
N ILE A 125 15.24 -12.21 -4.82
CA ILE A 125 15.02 -11.77 -6.20
C ILE A 125 15.37 -12.89 -7.19
N GLN A 126 16.55 -13.51 -7.06
CA GLN A 126 17.02 -14.58 -7.93
C GLN A 126 16.14 -15.83 -7.85
N ARG A 127 15.66 -16.19 -6.66
CA ARG A 127 14.73 -17.33 -6.47
C ARG A 127 13.43 -17.11 -7.26
N LEU A 128 12.81 -15.95 -7.16
CA LEU A 128 11.59 -15.62 -7.90
C LEU A 128 11.85 -15.56 -9.42
N GLN A 129 12.96 -14.94 -9.84
CA GLN A 129 13.34 -14.88 -11.25
C GLN A 129 13.64 -16.25 -11.85
N SER A 130 14.20 -17.17 -11.07
CA SER A 130 14.55 -18.53 -11.53
C SER A 130 13.32 -19.35 -11.93
N VAL A 131 12.14 -19.01 -11.44
CA VAL A 131 10.86 -19.65 -11.81
C VAL A 131 10.05 -18.84 -12.83
N GLY A 132 10.67 -17.79 -13.44
CA GLY A 132 10.07 -16.97 -14.50
C GLY A 132 9.26 -15.79 -14.01
N THR A 133 9.26 -15.48 -12.71
CA THR A 133 8.56 -14.32 -12.14
C THR A 133 9.34 -13.02 -12.40
N CYS A 134 8.67 -12.01 -12.93
CA CYS A 134 9.21 -10.65 -13.05
C CYS A 134 9.12 -9.93 -11.68
N VAL A 135 10.25 -9.44 -11.16
CA VAL A 135 10.35 -8.85 -9.84
C VAL A 135 10.47 -7.33 -9.93
N GLY A 136 9.58 -6.60 -9.25
CA GLY A 136 9.61 -5.14 -9.14
C GLY A 136 9.66 -4.65 -7.69
N VAL A 137 10.11 -3.42 -7.50
CA VAL A 137 10.15 -2.75 -6.18
C VAL A 137 9.54 -1.37 -6.27
N THR A 138 8.69 -1.03 -5.30
CA THR A 138 8.14 0.31 -5.19
C THR A 138 9.16 1.23 -4.52
N VAL A 139 9.53 2.31 -5.22
CA VAL A 139 10.53 3.28 -4.78
C VAL A 139 9.94 4.69 -4.74
N THR A 140 10.39 5.49 -3.79
CA THR A 140 9.98 6.89 -3.62
C THR A 140 11.14 7.87 -3.73
N LYS A 141 12.38 7.38 -3.77
CA LYS A 141 13.61 8.16 -3.78
C LYS A 141 14.59 7.61 -4.80
N VAL A 142 15.50 8.45 -5.30
CA VAL A 142 16.59 8.04 -6.20
C VAL A 142 17.49 6.99 -5.54
N ALA A 143 17.83 7.15 -4.26
CA ALA A 143 18.67 6.18 -3.55
C ALA A 143 18.01 4.78 -3.43
N ASP A 144 16.67 4.72 -3.25
CA ASP A 144 15.93 3.47 -3.22
C ASP A 144 15.95 2.78 -4.61
N ALA A 145 15.86 3.58 -5.68
CA ALA A 145 15.97 3.12 -7.05
C ALA A 145 17.37 2.54 -7.36
N GLU A 146 18.42 3.24 -6.95
CA GLU A 146 19.81 2.79 -7.09
C GLU A 146 20.05 1.46 -6.37
N LEU A 147 19.64 1.36 -5.10
CA LEU A 147 19.73 0.12 -4.34
C LEU A 147 18.98 -1.03 -5.01
N SER A 148 17.74 -0.79 -5.45
CA SER A 148 16.92 -1.83 -6.09
C SER A 148 17.50 -2.29 -7.41
N ALA A 149 18.01 -1.36 -8.24
CA ALA A 149 18.70 -1.68 -9.48
C ALA A 149 19.97 -2.51 -9.22
N SER A 150 20.76 -2.16 -8.21
CA SER A 150 21.98 -2.89 -7.83
C SER A 150 21.69 -4.32 -7.37
N ARG A 151 20.51 -4.61 -6.84
CA ARG A 151 20.07 -5.95 -6.42
C ARG A 151 19.49 -6.79 -7.56
N GLY A 152 19.31 -6.22 -8.75
CA GLY A 152 18.92 -6.94 -9.96
C GLY A 152 17.44 -7.16 -10.13
N VAL A 153 16.58 -6.24 -9.66
CA VAL A 153 15.14 -6.24 -9.96
C VAL A 153 14.90 -6.01 -11.45
N ASN A 154 13.74 -6.42 -11.97
CA ASN A 154 13.41 -6.29 -13.37
C ASN A 154 12.85 -4.92 -13.76
N PHE A 155 12.19 -4.23 -12.83
CA PHE A 155 11.59 -2.90 -13.03
C PHE A 155 11.41 -2.17 -11.69
N LEU A 156 11.16 -0.88 -11.75
CA LEU A 156 10.83 -0.06 -10.59
C LEU A 156 9.39 0.47 -10.69
N ALA A 157 8.65 0.39 -9.59
CA ALA A 157 7.38 1.08 -9.43
C ALA A 157 7.65 2.43 -8.72
N VAL A 158 7.70 3.51 -9.47
CA VAL A 158 8.00 4.85 -8.95
C VAL A 158 6.72 5.47 -8.39
N GLN A 159 6.72 5.71 -7.09
CA GLN A 159 5.57 6.30 -6.38
C GLN A 159 5.83 7.78 -6.10
N GLY A 160 4.99 8.64 -6.66
CA GLY A 160 5.00 10.08 -6.40
C GLY A 160 4.33 10.45 -5.06
N PRO A 161 4.59 11.68 -4.56
CA PRO A 161 4.09 12.16 -3.28
C PRO A 161 2.55 12.26 -3.21
N ASP A 162 1.87 12.38 -4.33
CA ASP A 162 0.42 12.48 -4.42
C ASP A 162 -0.32 11.13 -4.33
N ALA A 163 0.41 10.02 -4.25
CA ALA A 163 -0.17 8.70 -4.13
C ALA A 163 -0.98 8.56 -2.83
N GLY A 164 -2.13 7.91 -2.93
CA GLY A 164 -2.95 7.52 -1.78
C GLY A 164 -2.37 6.33 -1.05
N GLY A 165 -2.65 6.24 0.25
CA GLY A 165 -2.15 5.18 1.12
C GLY A 165 -0.69 5.37 1.52
N HIS A 166 -0.07 4.28 1.90
CA HIS A 166 1.31 4.30 2.39
C HIS A 166 2.29 4.83 1.35
N GLN A 167 3.15 5.74 1.80
CA GLN A 167 4.36 6.08 1.07
C GLN A 167 5.37 4.95 1.28
N SER A 168 5.90 4.40 0.18
CA SER A 168 6.78 3.22 0.22
C SER A 168 8.21 3.60 0.61
N THR A 169 8.38 4.32 1.75
CA THR A 169 9.72 4.55 2.30
C THR A 169 10.36 3.21 2.68
N PHE A 170 11.66 3.04 2.42
CA PHE A 170 12.34 1.79 2.74
C PHE A 170 12.48 1.60 4.25
N ARG A 171 12.72 2.68 4.99
CA ARG A 171 12.81 2.65 6.45
C ARG A 171 11.61 3.29 7.12
N VAL A 172 11.23 2.79 8.29
CA VAL A 172 10.10 3.32 9.08
C VAL A 172 10.29 4.80 9.44
N GLN A 173 11.54 5.18 9.75
CA GLN A 173 11.91 6.53 10.18
C GLN A 173 12.14 7.52 9.03
N ASP A 174 12.15 7.04 7.78
CA ASP A 174 12.41 7.92 6.63
C ASP A 174 11.34 8.99 6.48
N ASP A 175 11.79 10.17 6.09
CA ASP A 175 10.92 11.23 5.61
C ASP A 175 10.37 10.88 4.23
N VAL A 176 9.17 11.36 3.98
CA VAL A 176 8.51 11.23 2.67
C VAL A 176 9.23 12.12 1.67
N ASN A 177 9.46 11.57 0.48
CA ASN A 177 9.95 12.37 -0.64
C ASN A 177 8.84 13.30 -1.15
N GLU A 178 9.17 14.58 -1.30
CA GLU A 178 8.25 15.60 -1.79
C GLU A 178 8.49 15.98 -3.27
N LEU A 179 9.50 15.38 -3.92
CA LEU A 179 9.76 15.63 -5.34
C LEU A 179 8.58 15.17 -6.19
N PRO A 180 8.02 16.06 -7.03
CA PRO A 180 6.99 15.70 -7.97
C PRO A 180 7.51 14.67 -8.98
N LEU A 181 6.61 13.92 -9.60
CA LEU A 181 6.98 12.89 -10.59
C LEU A 181 7.77 13.44 -11.77
N ASP A 182 7.50 14.69 -12.18
CA ASP A 182 8.23 15.37 -13.25
C ASP A 182 9.72 15.60 -12.97
N GLU A 183 10.11 15.58 -11.70
CA GLU A 183 11.49 15.67 -11.25
C GLU A 183 12.05 14.30 -10.85
N LEU A 184 11.26 13.50 -10.16
CA LEU A 184 11.68 12.20 -9.64
C LEU A 184 11.95 11.18 -10.76
N VAL A 185 11.08 11.12 -11.79
CA VAL A 185 11.23 10.16 -12.89
C VAL A 185 12.52 10.41 -13.70
N PRO A 186 12.80 11.63 -14.19
CA PRO A 186 14.07 11.93 -14.86
C PRO A 186 15.29 11.65 -13.98
N ALA A 187 15.25 12.02 -12.69
CA ALA A 187 16.35 11.76 -11.78
C ALA A 187 16.65 10.27 -11.61
N ILE A 188 15.63 9.42 -11.61
CA ILE A 188 15.82 7.95 -11.58
C ILE A 188 16.37 7.46 -12.91
N GLN A 189 15.90 7.97 -14.05
CA GLN A 189 16.39 7.59 -15.38
C GLN A 189 17.87 7.93 -15.60
N GLU A 190 18.38 8.96 -14.94
CA GLU A 190 19.80 9.31 -14.99
C GLU A 190 20.70 8.25 -14.33
N ILE A 191 20.19 7.50 -13.33
CA ILE A 191 20.99 6.55 -12.56
C ILE A 191 20.74 5.09 -12.93
N CYS A 192 19.65 4.76 -13.58
CA CYS A 192 19.36 3.38 -14.00
C CYS A 192 18.51 3.33 -15.28
N ALA A 193 18.70 2.26 -16.07
CA ALA A 193 17.98 2.01 -17.32
C ALA A 193 16.82 1.01 -17.15
N LEU A 194 16.37 0.74 -15.93
CA LEU A 194 15.26 -0.17 -15.70
C LEU A 194 13.94 0.40 -16.19
N PRO A 195 13.00 -0.44 -16.66
CA PRO A 195 11.64 0.00 -16.95
C PRO A 195 10.98 0.62 -15.71
N LEU A 196 10.30 1.74 -15.88
CA LEU A 196 9.62 2.46 -14.81
C LEU A 196 8.10 2.32 -14.97
N VAL A 197 7.43 1.78 -13.96
CA VAL A 197 5.98 1.88 -13.77
C VAL A 197 5.72 3.04 -12.83
N VAL A 198 5.00 4.08 -13.26
CA VAL A 198 4.91 5.33 -12.50
C VAL A 198 3.48 5.55 -12.01
N GLY A 199 3.31 5.98 -10.76
CA GLY A 199 2.01 6.28 -10.19
C GLY A 199 2.06 7.26 -9.02
N GLY A 200 0.91 7.89 -8.76
CA GLY A 200 0.72 8.89 -7.71
C GLY A 200 -0.11 10.05 -8.23
N GLY A 201 -1.33 10.22 -7.70
CA GLY A 201 -2.24 11.30 -8.11
C GLY A 201 -2.91 11.14 -9.47
N VAL A 202 -2.73 10.02 -10.16
CA VAL A 202 -3.28 9.78 -11.51
C VAL A 202 -4.80 9.65 -11.46
N CYS A 203 -5.51 10.51 -12.20
CA CYS A 203 -6.96 10.63 -12.17
C CYS A 203 -7.62 10.67 -13.54
N VAL A 204 -6.95 11.20 -14.55
CA VAL A 204 -7.49 11.38 -15.89
C VAL A 204 -6.53 10.82 -16.95
N ALA A 205 -7.03 10.64 -18.16
CA ALA A 205 -6.24 10.11 -19.29
C ALA A 205 -5.04 10.99 -19.64
N GLU A 206 -5.13 12.28 -19.38
CA GLU A 206 -4.06 13.27 -19.55
C GLU A 206 -2.86 12.96 -18.66
N ASP A 207 -3.10 12.60 -17.39
CA ASP A 207 -2.05 12.19 -16.43
C ASP A 207 -1.31 10.95 -16.97
N VAL A 208 -2.07 9.98 -17.49
CA VAL A 208 -1.49 8.76 -18.06
C VAL A 208 -0.59 9.10 -19.25
N ARG A 209 -1.06 9.95 -20.19
CA ARG A 209 -0.25 10.35 -21.35
C ARG A 209 1.00 11.09 -20.92
N HIS A 210 0.86 12.03 -19.98
CA HIS A 210 1.97 12.80 -19.46
C HIS A 210 3.07 11.89 -18.87
N LEU A 211 2.71 10.92 -18.03
CA LEU A 211 3.68 10.00 -17.43
C LEU A 211 4.34 9.06 -18.46
N LEU A 212 3.58 8.64 -19.50
CA LEU A 212 4.16 7.87 -20.62
C LEU A 212 5.14 8.73 -21.44
N ASP A 213 4.80 9.99 -21.71
CA ASP A 213 5.68 10.94 -22.40
C ASP A 213 6.95 11.25 -21.58
N LEU A 214 6.86 11.18 -20.26
CA LEU A 214 7.99 11.30 -19.33
C LEU A 214 8.93 10.07 -19.34
N GLY A 215 8.51 8.99 -20.03
CA GLY A 215 9.29 7.78 -20.23
C GLY A 215 8.90 6.59 -19.35
N ALA A 216 7.75 6.65 -18.67
CA ALA A 216 7.18 5.46 -18.05
C ALA A 216 6.77 4.41 -19.08
N VAL A 217 7.02 3.12 -18.79
CA VAL A 217 6.55 2.02 -19.64
C VAL A 217 5.09 1.65 -19.33
N ALA A 218 4.61 1.98 -18.14
CA ALA A 218 3.23 1.82 -17.71
C ALA A 218 2.91 2.79 -16.57
N VAL A 219 1.60 3.00 -16.33
CA VAL A 219 1.11 3.89 -15.27
C VAL A 219 0.30 3.08 -14.26
N GLN A 220 0.58 3.30 -12.97
CA GLN A 220 -0.12 2.65 -11.88
C GLN A 220 -1.22 3.55 -11.31
N VAL A 221 -2.44 3.03 -11.24
CA VAL A 221 -3.60 3.69 -10.65
C VAL A 221 -4.08 2.93 -9.41
N GLY A 222 -4.54 3.65 -8.39
CA GLY A 222 -5.06 3.07 -7.16
C GLY A 222 -6.38 3.72 -6.74
N SER A 223 -6.34 4.94 -6.21
CA SER A 223 -7.52 5.62 -5.65
C SER A 223 -8.66 5.77 -6.64
N LEU A 224 -8.37 5.89 -7.94
CA LEU A 224 -9.36 5.92 -9.02
C LEU A 224 -10.28 4.69 -9.00
N LEU A 225 -9.77 3.53 -8.60
CA LEU A 225 -10.50 2.26 -8.61
C LEU A 225 -11.22 1.94 -7.28
N LEU A 226 -11.13 2.81 -6.26
CA LEU A 226 -11.72 2.54 -4.94
C LEU A 226 -13.25 2.42 -4.96
N LEU A 227 -13.92 3.09 -5.91
CA LEU A 227 -15.37 3.11 -6.03
C LEU A 227 -15.91 2.17 -7.13
N CYS A 228 -15.04 1.46 -7.87
CA CYS A 228 -15.49 0.48 -8.85
C CYS A 228 -16.35 -0.62 -8.21
N GLU A 229 -17.21 -1.25 -9.00
CA GLU A 229 -18.09 -2.33 -8.52
C GLU A 229 -17.28 -3.53 -8.01
N GLU A 230 -16.17 -3.85 -8.67
CA GLU A 230 -15.29 -4.97 -8.36
C GLU A 230 -14.41 -4.71 -7.12
N ALA A 231 -14.31 -3.45 -6.65
CA ALA A 231 -13.51 -3.13 -5.47
C ALA A 231 -14.20 -3.53 -4.17
N GLY A 232 -13.44 -4.17 -3.28
CA GLY A 232 -13.88 -4.56 -1.94
C GLY A 232 -13.91 -3.41 -0.92
N THR A 233 -13.92 -2.16 -1.40
CA THR A 233 -14.02 -0.97 -0.54
C THR A 233 -15.34 -1.01 0.23
N ASN A 234 -15.27 -1.03 1.56
CA ASN A 234 -16.45 -1.12 2.39
C ASN A 234 -17.34 0.13 2.31
N GLU A 235 -18.63 -0.02 2.65
CA GLU A 235 -19.64 1.03 2.54
C GLU A 235 -19.32 2.31 3.33
N VAL A 236 -18.68 2.19 4.49
CA VAL A 236 -18.29 3.35 5.31
C VAL A 236 -17.22 4.16 4.58
N TYR A 237 -16.26 3.48 3.98
CA TYR A 237 -15.20 4.10 3.20
C TYR A 237 -15.76 4.70 1.89
N ARG A 238 -16.63 3.98 1.16
CA ARG A 238 -17.30 4.51 -0.04
C ARG A 238 -18.06 5.80 0.26
N LYS A 239 -18.82 5.83 1.35
CA LYS A 239 -19.55 7.03 1.78
C LYS A 239 -18.61 8.20 2.12
N ALA A 240 -17.48 7.92 2.77
CA ALA A 240 -16.49 8.95 3.08
C ALA A 240 -15.84 9.53 1.82
N LEU A 241 -15.49 8.68 0.83
CA LEU A 241 -14.93 9.14 -0.45
C LEU A 241 -15.89 10.04 -1.24
N LEU A 242 -17.19 9.86 -1.06
CA LEU A 242 -18.25 10.63 -1.73
C LEU A 242 -18.73 11.84 -0.90
N ASN A 243 -18.27 11.97 0.35
CA ASN A 243 -18.69 13.06 1.22
C ASN A 243 -17.78 14.28 1.03
N PRO A 244 -18.30 15.43 0.58
CA PRO A 244 -17.51 16.65 0.38
C PRO A 244 -16.86 17.21 1.66
N GLU A 245 -17.28 16.77 2.85
CA GLU A 245 -16.62 17.13 4.10
C GLU A 245 -15.21 16.54 4.22
N TYR A 246 -14.92 15.43 3.52
CA TYR A 246 -13.60 14.80 3.43
C TYR A 246 -12.87 15.26 2.16
N SER A 247 -12.69 16.56 1.95
CA SER A 247 -12.07 17.11 0.74
C SER A 247 -10.55 17.25 0.80
N ALA A 248 -9.97 17.22 2.00
CA ALA A 248 -8.52 17.36 2.18
C ALA A 248 -7.85 16.03 2.47
N THR A 249 -6.63 15.84 1.93
CA THR A 249 -5.76 14.72 2.28
C THR A 249 -4.53 15.20 3.05
N ARG A 250 -3.98 14.31 3.87
CA ARG A 250 -2.72 14.52 4.60
C ARG A 250 -1.94 13.21 4.65
N ILE A 251 -0.61 13.32 4.63
CA ILE A 251 0.25 12.20 5.01
C ILE A 251 0.26 12.12 6.52
N THR A 252 -0.05 10.95 7.07
CA THR A 252 -0.20 10.69 8.51
C THR A 252 0.46 9.37 8.89
N ARG A 253 0.95 9.28 10.13
CA ARG A 253 1.41 8.05 10.76
C ARG A 253 0.39 7.46 11.74
N ALA A 254 -0.72 8.15 11.98
CA ALA A 254 -1.68 7.86 13.04
C ALA A 254 -2.22 6.42 13.04
N PHE A 255 -2.42 5.83 11.87
CA PHE A 255 -3.02 4.49 11.77
C PHE A 255 -2.02 3.33 11.82
N THR A 256 -0.78 3.54 11.36
CA THR A 256 0.13 2.41 11.13
C THR A 256 1.56 2.64 11.60
N GLY A 257 1.96 3.88 11.90
CA GLY A 257 3.35 4.23 12.19
C GLY A 257 4.20 4.51 10.95
N ARG A 258 3.79 4.06 9.76
CA ARG A 258 4.39 4.47 8.49
C ARG A 258 3.62 5.65 7.89
N PRO A 259 4.31 6.54 7.15
CA PRO A 259 3.63 7.65 6.49
C PRO A 259 2.67 7.13 5.41
N ALA A 260 1.43 7.61 5.45
CA ALA A 260 0.41 7.23 4.48
C ALA A 260 -0.55 8.40 4.21
N ARG A 261 -0.92 8.63 2.96
CA ARG A 261 -1.87 9.68 2.59
C ARG A 261 -3.31 9.20 2.79
N ALA A 262 -4.05 9.94 3.59
CA ALA A 262 -5.45 9.67 3.91
C ALA A 262 -6.30 10.94 3.79
N LEU A 263 -7.61 10.78 3.62
CA LEU A 263 -8.58 11.85 3.90
C LEU A 263 -8.47 12.26 5.36
N VAL A 264 -8.53 13.58 5.60
CA VAL A 264 -8.40 14.15 6.95
C VAL A 264 -9.72 13.97 7.69
N ASN A 265 -9.80 12.95 8.54
CA ASN A 265 -10.90 12.69 9.45
C ASN A 265 -10.51 13.04 10.91
N ASP A 266 -11.41 12.77 11.86
CA ASP A 266 -11.16 13.12 13.27
C ASP A 266 -9.99 12.35 13.84
N PHE A 267 -9.80 11.06 13.47
CA PHE A 267 -8.65 10.29 13.93
C PHE A 267 -7.32 10.92 13.49
N VAL A 268 -7.23 11.40 12.26
CA VAL A 268 -6.04 12.09 11.76
C VAL A 268 -5.84 13.43 12.50
N ARG A 269 -6.92 14.20 12.73
CA ARG A 269 -6.82 15.48 13.44
C ARG A 269 -6.34 15.34 14.89
N GLU A 270 -6.83 14.30 15.57
CA GLU A 270 -6.57 14.10 16.99
C GLU A 270 -5.25 13.43 17.29
N PHE A 271 -4.78 12.51 16.40
CA PHE A 271 -3.69 11.59 16.74
C PHE A 271 -2.45 11.69 15.86
N ASP A 272 -2.47 12.45 14.76
CA ASP A 272 -1.33 12.51 13.85
C ASP A 272 -0.05 13.05 14.51
N GLU A 273 -0.16 14.14 15.27
CA GLU A 273 0.99 14.80 15.89
C GLU A 273 1.69 13.96 16.98
N ILE A 274 0.96 13.00 17.57
CA ILE A 274 1.49 12.14 18.63
C ILE A 274 1.78 10.72 18.18
N ALA A 275 1.51 10.42 16.90
CA ALA A 275 1.67 9.08 16.35
C ALA A 275 3.15 8.69 16.21
N PRO A 276 3.59 7.62 16.86
CA PRO A 276 4.99 7.20 16.78
C PRO A 276 5.28 6.51 15.43
N ALA A 277 6.51 6.69 14.96
CA ALA A 277 7.02 5.95 13.80
C ALA A 277 7.45 4.53 14.20
N VAL A 278 6.49 3.68 14.55
CA VAL A 278 6.69 2.30 14.99
C VAL A 278 5.82 1.34 14.18
N TYR A 279 6.44 0.58 13.30
CA TYR A 279 5.75 -0.36 12.40
C TYR A 279 6.38 -1.77 12.50
N PRO A 280 5.62 -2.85 12.42
CA PRO A 280 4.17 -2.92 12.18
C PRO A 280 3.29 -2.84 13.44
N HIS A 281 3.89 -2.65 14.62
CA HIS A 281 3.21 -2.67 15.92
C HIS A 281 2.01 -1.71 15.97
N LEU A 282 2.17 -0.46 15.49
CA LEU A 282 1.10 0.53 15.49
C LEU A 282 -0.06 0.11 14.58
N HIS A 283 0.23 -0.51 13.43
CA HIS A 283 -0.79 -1.05 12.54
C HIS A 283 -1.69 -2.06 13.26
N TYR A 284 -1.09 -3.01 13.98
CA TYR A 284 -1.83 -4.05 14.71
C TYR A 284 -2.51 -3.49 15.97
N LEU A 285 -1.91 -2.51 16.65
CA LEU A 285 -2.52 -1.83 17.80
C LEU A 285 -3.83 -1.12 17.41
N THR A 286 -3.86 -0.44 16.28
CA THR A 286 -5.04 0.32 15.85
C THR A 286 -6.07 -0.54 15.08
N ALA A 287 -5.72 -1.73 14.62
CA ALA A 287 -6.59 -2.58 13.81
C ALA A 287 -7.93 -2.91 14.48
N PRO A 288 -8.01 -3.34 15.75
CA PRO A 288 -9.29 -3.63 16.40
C PRO A 288 -10.18 -2.38 16.53
N LEU A 289 -9.59 -1.22 16.83
CA LEU A 289 -10.32 0.05 16.90
C LEU A 289 -10.91 0.42 15.53
N ARG A 290 -10.10 0.38 14.46
CA ARG A 290 -10.55 0.68 13.10
C ARG A 290 -11.64 -0.28 12.63
N THR A 291 -11.56 -1.54 13.03
CA THR A 291 -12.58 -2.56 12.73
C THR A 291 -13.89 -2.23 13.45
N ALA A 292 -13.84 -1.96 14.74
CA ALA A 292 -15.02 -1.63 15.54
C ALA A 292 -15.69 -0.32 15.06
N ALA A 293 -14.89 0.71 14.72
CA ALA A 293 -15.39 1.96 14.14
C ALA A 293 -16.09 1.73 12.79
N LYS A 294 -15.50 0.90 11.91
CA LYS A 294 -16.09 0.50 10.63
C LYS A 294 -17.44 -0.22 10.85
N ASP A 295 -17.49 -1.17 11.77
CA ASP A 295 -18.69 -1.95 12.06
C ASP A 295 -19.81 -1.08 12.69
N ALA A 296 -19.42 -0.01 13.38
CA ALA A 296 -20.34 1.02 13.87
C ALA A 296 -20.76 2.06 12.79
N GLY A 297 -20.20 2.00 11.57
CA GLY A 297 -20.50 2.95 10.50
C GLY A 297 -19.76 4.29 10.60
N GLU A 298 -18.72 4.39 11.44
CA GLU A 298 -18.04 5.63 11.81
C GLU A 298 -16.78 5.87 10.97
N GLY A 299 -16.93 6.57 9.83
CA GLY A 299 -15.82 6.93 8.94
C GLY A 299 -14.76 7.83 9.58
N ALA A 300 -15.12 8.57 10.64
CA ALA A 300 -14.24 9.47 11.35
C ALA A 300 -13.03 8.77 12.02
N TYR A 301 -13.11 7.44 12.24
CA TYR A 301 -12.08 6.67 12.98
C TYR A 301 -11.52 5.47 12.21
N ILE A 302 -11.71 5.43 10.89
CA ILE A 302 -11.08 4.43 10.03
C ILE A 302 -10.02 5.06 9.11
N ASN A 303 -9.12 4.24 8.59
CA ASN A 303 -8.11 4.69 7.64
C ASN A 303 -8.73 4.87 6.25
N LEU A 304 -8.90 6.10 5.84
CA LEU A 304 -9.47 6.50 4.55
C LEU A 304 -8.34 6.86 3.57
N TRP A 305 -7.62 5.84 3.09
CA TRP A 305 -6.48 6.05 2.19
C TRP A 305 -6.91 6.64 0.85
N SER A 306 -6.32 7.77 0.47
CA SER A 306 -6.71 8.48 -0.75
C SER A 306 -5.58 9.31 -1.31
N ALA A 307 -5.47 9.35 -2.64
CA ALA A 307 -4.64 10.30 -3.37
C ALA A 307 -5.18 11.73 -3.23
N THR A 308 -4.40 12.71 -3.65
CA THR A 308 -4.78 14.13 -3.59
C THR A 308 -6.04 14.48 -4.37
N ASN A 309 -6.35 13.76 -5.46
CA ASN A 309 -7.44 14.06 -6.41
C ASN A 309 -8.53 12.97 -6.39
N THR A 310 -9.17 12.74 -5.25
CA THR A 310 -10.19 11.67 -5.08
C THR A 310 -11.51 11.91 -5.79
N GLU A 311 -11.80 13.15 -6.17
CA GLU A 311 -13.06 13.53 -6.83
C GLU A 311 -13.29 12.81 -8.18
N SER A 312 -12.22 12.25 -8.76
CA SER A 312 -12.26 11.52 -10.02
C SER A 312 -12.53 10.02 -9.90
N ALA A 313 -12.66 9.48 -8.69
CA ALA A 313 -12.91 8.04 -8.50
C ALA A 313 -14.25 7.65 -9.13
N THR A 314 -14.21 6.63 -9.99
CA THR A 314 -15.38 6.21 -10.76
C THR A 314 -16.21 5.17 -10.03
N GLN A 315 -17.54 5.31 -10.09
CA GLN A 315 -18.51 4.34 -9.54
C GLN A 315 -18.97 3.32 -10.58
N THR A 316 -18.19 3.12 -11.63
CA THR A 316 -18.54 2.26 -12.75
C THR A 316 -17.79 0.95 -12.71
N LYS A 317 -18.31 -0.02 -13.46
CA LYS A 317 -17.62 -1.27 -13.75
C LYS A 317 -16.38 -1.02 -14.60
N ILE A 318 -15.35 -1.84 -14.42
CA ILE A 318 -14.15 -1.82 -15.26
C ILE A 318 -14.47 -2.58 -16.55
N GLU A 319 -14.36 -1.88 -17.70
CA GLU A 319 -14.58 -2.41 -19.05
C GLU A 319 -13.26 -2.54 -19.82
#